data_a3dc7187dd56723cc8dd2e0abf63ed1d
#
_entry.id   a3dc7187dd56723cc8dd2e0abf63ed1d
#
_cell.length_a   1.000
_cell.length_b   1.000
_cell.length_c   1.000
_cell.angle_alpha   90.00
_cell.angle_beta   90.00
_cell.angle_gamma   90.00
#
_symmetry.space_group_name_H-M   'P 1'
#
loop_
_entity.id
_entity.type
_entity.pdbx_description
1 polymer ?
#
loop_
_entity_poly.entity_id
_entity_poly.type
_entity_poly.pdbx_seq_one_letter_code
_entity_poly.pdbx_strand_id
1 'polypeptide(L)'
;FSDPLDMIAMDDLSIITGMQIEIRVTTVKDVSQALDRFYGNSEAMKVADQFAAERREKYGNNKDGKEESEEVKQAPIVRLVNQIIEQAVHKRTSDIHFEPLENQLRIRFRVDGVLQEAMRHDISLLSAMVARIKIVGGMDISEKRKPQDGRMTQIVDRQEYDIRVSILPTVYGEKIVMRLAQKTALSRDKKDLGFEPEELHRFEDILKHPNGIMLVTGPTGSGKSTTLYTALSELNTEEVNIITVEDPVEANINGINQVQVNAKAGLTFAAALRSILRQDPDIIMIGEIRDGETAGIAVESAITGHLVVSTLHTNSAASTISRLADMGIENYLISDAVIGVIAQRLLRRVCPRCKRMVPADDLEKKELGIPEEKWGEEVLIPHIEPNEECLECGGAGYKGRIGIYEIMQMSPALKRIIATGGTAEELEKEAIKEGMNTLVMSANKQVLKGITTLQEVHRVAYDN
;
A
#
# COMPACT_ATOMS: atom_id res chain seq x y z
N PHE A 1 -4.35 32.52 -6.70
CA PHE A 1 -4.07 33.09 -5.38
C PHE A 1 -5.01 32.48 -4.35
N SER A 2 -4.50 32.24 -3.13
CA SER A 2 -5.30 31.85 -1.97
C SER A 2 -5.85 33.06 -1.20
N ASP A 3 -5.18 34.19 -1.29
CA ASP A 3 -5.65 35.49 -0.75
C ASP A 3 -5.93 36.45 -1.90
N PRO A 4 -7.20 36.83 -2.12
CA PRO A 4 -7.59 37.75 -3.19
C PRO A 4 -7.16 39.20 -2.94
N LEU A 5 -6.70 39.51 -1.74
CA LEU A 5 -6.33 40.88 -1.34
C LEU A 5 -4.82 41.12 -1.33
N ASP A 6 -4.02 40.11 -1.71
CA ASP A 6 -2.55 40.23 -1.81
C ASP A 6 -2.13 40.99 -3.09
N MET A 7 -2.31 42.33 -3.02
CA MET A 7 -1.96 43.23 -4.12
C MET A 7 -0.45 43.27 -4.38
N ILE A 8 0.38 43.03 -3.36
CA ILE A 8 1.83 43.07 -3.46
C ILE A 8 2.31 41.91 -4.31
N ALA A 9 1.81 40.71 -4.05
CA ALA A 9 2.16 39.51 -4.85
C ALA A 9 1.69 39.63 -6.32
N MET A 10 0.63 40.36 -6.58
CA MET A 10 0.14 40.61 -7.95
C MET A 10 1.07 41.56 -8.73
N ASP A 11 1.48 42.65 -8.10
CA ASP A 11 2.39 43.62 -8.70
C ASP A 11 3.77 43.02 -8.93
N ASP A 12 4.30 42.28 -7.94
CA ASP A 12 5.58 41.59 -8.04
C ASP A 12 5.60 40.56 -9.20
N LEU A 13 4.56 39.74 -9.33
CA LEU A 13 4.46 38.77 -10.43
C LEU A 13 4.35 39.45 -11.80
N SER A 14 3.63 40.57 -11.92
CA SER A 14 3.52 41.34 -13.16
C SER A 14 4.86 41.94 -13.54
N ILE A 15 5.62 42.47 -12.59
CA ILE A 15 6.95 43.04 -12.79
C ILE A 15 7.96 41.95 -13.19
N ILE A 16 7.99 40.81 -12.47
CA ILE A 16 8.95 39.73 -12.70
C ILE A 16 8.72 39.04 -14.06
N THR A 17 7.44 38.82 -14.42
CA THR A 17 7.10 38.07 -15.64
C THR A 17 6.98 38.95 -16.89
N GLY A 18 6.71 40.24 -16.71
CA GLY A 18 6.40 41.16 -17.81
C GLY A 18 5.08 40.81 -18.54
N MET A 19 4.25 39.99 -17.95
CA MET A 19 2.99 39.50 -18.54
C MET A 19 1.78 40.13 -17.87
N GLN A 20 0.67 40.17 -18.60
CA GLN A 20 -0.62 40.53 -18.02
C GLN A 20 -1.14 39.35 -17.19
N ILE A 21 -1.35 39.57 -15.89
CA ILE A 21 -1.76 38.53 -14.94
C ILE A 21 -3.28 38.46 -14.86
N GLU A 22 -3.87 37.30 -15.16
CA GLU A 22 -5.27 37.00 -14.89
C GLU A 22 -5.40 36.36 -13.50
N ILE A 23 -6.13 37.03 -12.62
CA ILE A 23 -6.26 36.59 -11.23
C ILE A 23 -7.42 35.62 -11.10
N ARG A 24 -7.14 34.43 -10.54
CA ARG A 24 -8.17 33.46 -10.13
C ARG A 24 -7.96 33.08 -8.67
N VAL A 25 -9.05 33.11 -7.89
CA VAL A 25 -9.05 32.76 -6.47
C VAL A 25 -9.32 31.28 -6.32
N THR A 26 -8.50 30.60 -5.50
CA THR A 26 -8.65 29.18 -5.20
C THR A 26 -8.18 28.87 -3.78
N THR A 27 -8.26 27.62 -3.34
CA THR A 27 -7.85 27.24 -1.98
C THR A 27 -6.32 27.21 -1.84
N VAL A 28 -5.82 27.41 -0.61
CA VAL A 28 -4.37 27.28 -0.29
C VAL A 28 -3.83 25.94 -0.76
N LYS A 29 -4.64 24.87 -0.64
CA LYS A 29 -4.29 23.52 -1.08
C LYS A 29 -4.11 23.43 -2.60
N ASP A 30 -5.01 24.04 -3.38
CA ASP A 30 -4.90 24.03 -4.84
C ASP A 30 -3.71 24.87 -5.33
N VAL A 31 -3.41 25.99 -4.64
CA VAL A 31 -2.21 26.80 -4.93
C VAL A 31 -0.94 25.98 -4.67
N SER A 32 -0.85 25.31 -3.53
CA SER A 32 0.30 24.44 -3.21
C SER A 32 0.47 23.33 -4.23
N GLN A 33 -0.61 22.64 -4.60
CA GLN A 33 -0.56 21.59 -5.63
C GLN A 33 -0.15 22.12 -7.01
N ALA A 34 -0.58 23.32 -7.39
CA ALA A 34 -0.17 23.95 -8.64
C ALA A 34 1.31 24.35 -8.61
N LEU A 35 1.80 24.89 -7.50
CA LEU A 35 3.23 25.23 -7.33
C LEU A 35 4.08 23.96 -7.41
N ASP A 36 3.71 22.89 -6.73
CA ASP A 36 4.43 21.61 -6.78
C ASP A 36 4.46 21.04 -8.21
N ARG A 37 3.35 21.15 -8.94
CA ARG A 37 3.25 20.64 -10.31
C ARG A 37 4.07 21.43 -11.33
N PHE A 38 4.01 22.76 -11.27
CA PHE A 38 4.59 23.62 -12.33
C PHE A 38 5.99 24.11 -11.98
N TYR A 39 6.35 24.20 -10.72
CA TYR A 39 7.62 24.74 -10.25
C TYR A 39 8.46 23.72 -9.47
N GLY A 40 7.89 22.76 -8.78
CA GLY A 40 8.61 21.75 -8.01
C GLY A 40 9.60 20.94 -8.84
N ASN A 41 9.24 20.60 -10.09
CA ASN A 41 10.17 19.95 -11.04
C ASN A 41 11.23 20.90 -11.60
N SER A 42 10.93 22.19 -11.72
CA SER A 42 11.81 23.18 -12.35
C SER A 42 13.05 23.48 -11.51
N GLU A 43 12.93 23.54 -10.18
CA GLU A 43 14.06 23.76 -9.29
C GLU A 43 14.96 22.52 -9.18
N ALA A 44 14.36 21.33 -9.04
CA ALA A 44 15.08 20.07 -9.04
C ALA A 44 15.80 19.83 -10.37
N MET A 45 15.16 20.13 -11.50
CA MET A 45 15.80 20.06 -12.81
C MET A 45 16.94 21.05 -12.98
N LYS A 46 16.77 22.32 -12.57
CA LYS A 46 17.84 23.33 -12.64
C LYS A 46 19.06 22.92 -11.82
N VAL A 47 18.85 22.41 -10.60
CA VAL A 47 19.93 21.94 -9.73
C VAL A 47 20.59 20.69 -10.33
N ALA A 48 19.82 19.78 -10.91
CA ALA A 48 20.33 18.58 -11.56
C ALA A 48 21.12 18.92 -12.83
N ASP A 49 20.61 19.82 -13.69
CA ASP A 49 21.28 20.24 -14.93
C ASP A 49 22.54 21.04 -14.66
N GLN A 50 22.54 21.93 -13.66
CA GLN A 50 23.76 22.64 -13.23
C GLN A 50 24.83 21.66 -12.75
N PHE A 51 24.46 20.69 -11.91
CA PHE A 51 25.40 19.70 -11.41
C PHE A 51 25.90 18.76 -12.51
N ALA A 52 25.04 18.38 -13.45
CA ALA A 52 25.42 17.57 -14.61
C ALA A 52 26.37 18.34 -15.56
N ALA A 53 26.11 19.64 -15.77
CA ALA A 53 26.97 20.51 -16.57
C ALA A 53 28.34 20.70 -15.92
N GLU A 54 28.40 21.01 -14.63
CA GLU A 54 29.64 21.13 -13.86
C GLU A 54 30.47 19.83 -13.85
N ARG A 55 29.78 18.68 -13.81
CA ARG A 55 30.45 17.38 -13.89
C ARG A 55 30.98 17.08 -15.28
N ARG A 56 30.26 17.43 -16.36
CA ARG A 56 30.75 17.30 -17.74
C ARG A 56 31.96 18.21 -18.03
N GLU A 57 31.98 19.42 -17.50
CA GLU A 57 33.13 20.33 -17.63
C GLU A 57 34.37 19.86 -16.85
N LYS A 58 34.17 19.32 -15.62
CA LYS A 58 35.27 18.86 -14.78
C LYS A 58 35.82 17.47 -15.12
N TYR A 59 35.03 16.60 -15.69
CA TYR A 59 35.38 15.19 -15.93
C TYR A 59 35.26 14.75 -17.38
N GLY A 60 35.44 15.68 -18.32
CA GLY A 60 35.56 15.35 -19.74
C GLY A 60 36.55 14.19 -19.94
N ASN A 61 36.02 12.99 -20.23
CA ASN A 61 36.72 11.78 -20.69
C ASN A 61 37.85 11.17 -19.83
N ASN A 62 38.06 11.49 -18.56
CA ASN A 62 39.04 10.80 -17.71
C ASN A 62 38.39 9.92 -16.64
N LYS A 63 38.69 8.61 -16.71
CA LYS A 63 38.22 7.54 -15.82
C LYS A 63 38.97 7.41 -14.49
N ASP A 64 39.84 8.33 -14.13
CA ASP A 64 40.65 8.20 -12.91
C ASP A 64 40.27 9.25 -11.87
N GLY A 65 39.65 8.78 -10.80
CA GLY A 65 39.20 9.58 -9.67
C GLY A 65 40.37 9.98 -8.72
N LYS A 66 40.45 11.25 -8.38
CA LYS A 66 41.10 11.73 -7.15
C LYS A 66 40.07 12.54 -6.36
N GLU A 67 39.96 12.16 -5.07
CA GLU A 67 39.09 12.79 -4.07
C GLU A 67 39.46 14.23 -3.82
N GLU A 68 38.53 15.15 -4.00
CA GLU A 68 38.58 16.51 -3.46
C GLU A 68 37.34 16.77 -2.60
N SER A 69 37.62 17.38 -1.43
CA SER A 69 36.72 17.76 -0.33
C SER A 69 35.21 17.67 -0.58
N GLU A 70 34.58 16.68 0.09
CA GLU A 70 33.23 16.19 -0.12
C GLU A 70 32.09 17.15 0.29
N GLU A 71 32.32 18.10 1.19
CA GLU A 71 31.25 18.86 1.84
C GLU A 71 30.54 19.88 0.92
N VAL A 72 31.25 20.51 -0.01
CA VAL A 72 30.65 21.52 -0.90
C VAL A 72 29.94 20.90 -2.12
N LYS A 73 30.30 19.65 -2.49
CA LYS A 73 29.75 18.95 -3.67
C LYS A 73 28.47 18.17 -3.36
N GLN A 74 28.14 17.94 -2.08
CA GLN A 74 26.98 17.12 -1.67
C GLN A 74 25.68 17.92 -1.56
N ALA A 75 25.71 19.22 -1.34
CA ALA A 75 24.51 20.02 -1.10
C ALA A 75 23.45 19.94 -2.22
N PRO A 76 23.79 20.00 -3.52
CA PRO A 76 22.80 19.89 -4.61
C PRO A 76 22.15 18.51 -4.67
N ILE A 77 22.92 17.43 -4.53
CA ILE A 77 22.42 16.04 -4.56
C ILE A 77 21.54 15.74 -3.34
N VAL A 78 21.92 16.25 -2.17
CA VAL A 78 21.12 16.13 -0.94
C VAL A 78 19.74 16.77 -1.14
N ARG A 79 19.71 17.99 -1.69
CA ARG A 79 18.46 18.69 -2.00
C ARG A 79 17.61 17.91 -3.02
N LEU A 80 18.24 17.44 -4.09
CA LEU A 80 17.54 16.68 -5.14
C LEU A 80 16.89 15.40 -4.58
N VAL A 81 17.61 14.60 -3.79
CA VAL A 81 17.05 13.38 -3.16
C VAL A 81 15.91 13.72 -2.21
N ASN A 82 16.05 14.77 -1.38
CA ASN A 82 14.99 15.22 -0.47
C ASN A 82 13.76 15.69 -1.24
N GLN A 83 13.92 16.49 -2.29
CA GLN A 83 12.80 16.94 -3.14
C GLN A 83 12.06 15.79 -3.82
N ILE A 84 12.80 14.76 -4.29
CA ILE A 84 12.18 13.56 -4.86
C ILE A 84 11.31 12.85 -3.80
N ILE A 85 11.81 12.73 -2.57
CA ILE A 85 11.06 12.10 -1.47
C ILE A 85 9.83 12.97 -1.10
N GLU A 86 9.98 14.27 -0.98
CA GLU A 86 8.88 15.21 -0.69
C GLU A 86 7.79 15.14 -1.76
N GLN A 87 8.17 15.19 -3.04
CA GLN A 87 7.22 15.03 -4.15
C GLN A 87 6.51 13.67 -4.13
N ALA A 88 7.23 12.60 -3.80
CA ALA A 88 6.66 11.28 -3.69
C ALA A 88 5.63 11.22 -2.54
N VAL A 89 5.92 11.83 -1.40
CA VAL A 89 5.00 11.92 -0.26
C VAL A 89 3.74 12.71 -0.66
N HIS A 90 3.88 13.88 -1.27
CA HIS A 90 2.74 14.70 -1.72
C HIS A 90 1.85 13.96 -2.73
N LYS A 91 2.46 13.11 -3.59
CA LYS A 91 1.73 12.24 -4.51
C LYS A 91 1.21 10.94 -3.88
N ARG A 92 1.38 10.75 -2.57
CA ARG A 92 0.98 9.55 -1.82
C ARG A 92 1.57 8.27 -2.42
N THR A 93 2.84 8.35 -2.79
CA THR A 93 3.62 7.26 -3.36
C THR A 93 3.92 6.21 -2.31
N SER A 94 3.75 4.94 -2.64
CA SER A 94 4.19 3.83 -1.79
C SER A 94 5.65 3.45 -2.00
N ASP A 95 6.12 3.49 -3.26
CA ASP A 95 7.49 3.09 -3.61
C ASP A 95 8.08 4.05 -4.65
N ILE A 96 9.32 4.52 -4.43
CA ILE A 96 10.10 5.30 -5.38
C ILE A 96 11.10 4.37 -6.04
N HIS A 97 11.14 4.33 -7.35
CA HIS A 97 12.07 3.55 -8.14
C HIS A 97 13.07 4.47 -8.84
N PHE A 98 14.36 4.29 -8.59
CA PHE A 98 15.45 4.89 -9.35
C PHE A 98 16.01 3.81 -10.28
N GLU A 99 15.82 3.99 -11.57
CA GLU A 99 16.10 2.95 -12.58
C GLU A 99 17.15 3.46 -13.55
N PRO A 100 18.39 2.95 -13.47
CA PRO A 100 19.42 3.25 -14.44
C PRO A 100 19.07 2.61 -15.79
N LEU A 101 19.08 3.42 -16.84
CA LEU A 101 19.03 3.03 -18.25
C LEU A 101 20.36 3.38 -18.89
N GLU A 102 20.56 3.02 -20.14
CA GLU A 102 21.83 3.20 -20.85
C GLU A 102 22.39 4.64 -20.75
N ASN A 103 21.56 5.65 -20.97
CA ASN A 103 21.96 7.06 -21.01
C ASN A 103 21.16 7.96 -20.03
N GLN A 104 20.24 7.39 -19.29
CA GLN A 104 19.31 8.15 -18.46
C GLN A 104 19.06 7.44 -17.14
N LEU A 105 18.79 8.22 -16.10
CA LEU A 105 18.21 7.78 -14.86
C LEU A 105 16.72 8.07 -14.86
N ARG A 106 15.89 7.04 -14.92
CA ARG A 106 14.44 7.15 -14.84
C ARG A 106 13.97 7.01 -13.39
N ILE A 107 13.13 7.95 -12.93
CA ILE A 107 12.51 7.89 -11.61
C ILE A 107 11.02 7.66 -11.78
N ARG A 108 10.50 6.59 -11.15
CA ARG A 108 9.08 6.26 -11.16
C ARG A 108 8.53 6.20 -9.75
N PHE A 109 7.30 6.63 -9.60
CA PHE A 109 6.53 6.55 -8.36
C PHE A 109 5.44 5.49 -8.50
N ARG A 110 5.27 4.66 -7.48
CA ARG A 110 4.11 3.78 -7.39
C ARG A 110 3.01 4.50 -6.64
N VAL A 111 2.01 4.99 -7.38
CA VAL A 111 0.86 5.71 -6.83
C VAL A 111 -0.37 4.82 -6.98
N ASP A 112 -1.09 4.59 -5.88
CA ASP A 112 -2.27 3.72 -5.84
C ASP A 112 -2.06 2.35 -6.53
N GLY A 113 -0.85 1.75 -6.35
CA GLY A 113 -0.46 0.45 -6.87
C GLY A 113 0.11 0.46 -8.30
N VAL A 114 0.03 1.57 -9.04
CA VAL A 114 0.50 1.69 -10.44
C VAL A 114 1.77 2.51 -10.51
N LEU A 115 2.77 2.04 -11.29
CA LEU A 115 3.99 2.77 -11.56
C LEU A 115 3.74 3.87 -12.60
N GLN A 116 4.11 5.09 -12.24
CA GLN A 116 4.05 6.28 -13.09
C GLN A 116 5.43 6.90 -13.19
N GLU A 117 5.81 7.36 -14.38
CA GLU A 117 7.05 8.09 -14.55
C GLU A 117 6.92 9.49 -13.93
N ALA A 118 7.84 9.80 -13.02
CA ALA A 118 7.85 11.09 -12.33
C ALA A 118 8.82 12.06 -12.98
N MET A 119 10.05 11.61 -13.30
CA MET A 119 11.10 12.44 -13.90
C MET A 119 12.20 11.60 -14.55
N ARG A 120 13.00 12.24 -15.39
CA ARG A 120 14.23 11.69 -15.96
C ARG A 120 15.38 12.63 -15.73
N HIS A 121 16.53 12.07 -15.46
CA HIS A 121 17.78 12.79 -15.27
C HIS A 121 18.90 12.17 -16.12
N ASP A 122 20.00 12.89 -16.24
CA ASP A 122 21.21 12.34 -16.85
C ASP A 122 21.78 11.22 -15.96
N ILE A 123 22.27 10.14 -16.58
CA ILE A 123 22.81 8.98 -15.89
C ILE A 123 24.01 9.34 -14.99
N SER A 124 24.72 10.44 -15.28
CA SER A 124 25.86 10.92 -14.47
C SER A 124 25.50 11.24 -13.02
N LEU A 125 24.22 11.51 -12.73
CA LEU A 125 23.73 11.79 -11.36
C LEU A 125 23.59 10.53 -10.51
N LEU A 126 23.44 9.35 -11.16
CA LEU A 126 23.17 8.09 -10.46
C LEU A 126 24.16 7.80 -9.34
N SER A 127 25.46 7.87 -9.64
CA SER A 127 26.50 7.50 -8.66
C SER A 127 26.49 8.37 -7.40
N ALA A 128 26.19 9.67 -7.56
CA ALA A 128 26.11 10.60 -6.45
C ALA A 128 24.83 10.39 -5.63
N MET A 129 23.70 10.11 -6.30
CA MET A 129 22.43 9.81 -5.63
C MET A 129 22.50 8.48 -4.87
N VAL A 130 23.08 7.44 -5.47
CA VAL A 130 23.32 6.14 -4.80
C VAL A 130 24.18 6.32 -3.56
N ALA A 131 25.30 7.03 -3.67
CA ALA A 131 26.20 7.29 -2.53
C ALA A 131 25.45 8.01 -1.40
N ARG A 132 24.69 9.06 -1.72
CA ARG A 132 23.88 9.79 -0.73
C ARG A 132 22.87 8.89 -0.04
N ILE A 133 22.14 8.08 -0.80
CA ILE A 133 21.10 7.17 -0.28
C ILE A 133 21.75 6.10 0.60
N LYS A 134 22.91 5.54 0.21
CA LYS A 134 23.67 4.59 1.03
C LYS A 134 24.11 5.19 2.36
N ILE A 135 24.62 6.41 2.35
CA ILE A 135 25.05 7.12 3.59
C ILE A 135 23.88 7.23 4.56
N VAL A 136 22.74 7.75 4.08
CA VAL A 136 21.58 7.99 4.95
C VAL A 136 20.92 6.68 5.39
N GLY A 137 20.95 5.67 4.50
CA GLY A 137 20.40 4.34 4.77
C GLY A 137 21.29 3.41 5.59
N GLY A 138 22.51 3.86 5.98
CA GLY A 138 23.44 3.05 6.76
C GLY A 138 24.07 1.88 5.99
N MET A 139 24.25 2.05 4.67
CA MET A 139 24.81 1.04 3.76
C MET A 139 26.27 1.34 3.37
N ASP A 140 27.00 0.34 2.91
CA ASP A 140 28.39 0.47 2.46
C ASP A 140 28.45 1.15 1.08
N ILE A 141 29.11 2.32 1.02
CA ILE A 141 29.27 3.12 -0.21
C ILE A 141 30.26 2.46 -1.17
N SER A 142 31.25 1.74 -0.64
CA SER A 142 32.35 1.12 -1.41
C SER A 142 31.90 -0.16 -2.13
N GLU A 143 30.92 -0.87 -1.57
CA GLU A 143 30.40 -2.10 -2.18
C GLU A 143 29.30 -1.80 -3.22
N LYS A 144 29.59 -2.06 -4.49
CA LYS A 144 28.69 -1.80 -5.64
C LYS A 144 28.25 -3.06 -6.37
N ARG A 145 28.74 -4.23 -5.95
CA ARG A 145 28.58 -5.53 -6.66
C ARG A 145 27.54 -6.43 -6.00
N LYS A 146 27.10 -6.10 -4.78
CA LYS A 146 26.18 -6.92 -4.00
C LYS A 146 24.93 -6.12 -3.68
N PRO A 147 23.75 -6.79 -3.58
CA PRO A 147 22.55 -6.17 -3.05
C PRO A 147 22.78 -5.66 -1.62
N GLN A 148 22.15 -4.54 -1.29
CA GLN A 148 22.18 -3.99 0.05
C GLN A 148 20.79 -3.46 0.42
N ASP A 149 20.41 -3.66 1.68
CA ASP A 149 19.20 -3.13 2.25
C ASP A 149 19.54 -2.14 3.37
N GLY A 150 18.80 -1.07 3.44
CA GLY A 150 18.98 0.00 4.43
C GLY A 150 17.66 0.59 4.88
N ARG A 151 17.74 1.45 5.89
CA ARG A 151 16.58 2.13 6.45
C ARG A 151 16.93 3.57 6.78
N MET A 152 16.06 4.49 6.47
CA MET A 152 16.20 5.91 6.80
C MET A 152 14.86 6.48 7.27
N THR A 153 14.93 7.58 8.01
CA THR A 153 13.76 8.33 8.44
C THR A 153 13.79 9.72 7.82
N GLN A 154 12.66 10.18 7.30
CA GLN A 154 12.50 11.52 6.73
C GLN A 154 11.25 12.19 7.32
N ILE A 155 11.37 13.47 7.68
CA ILE A 155 10.23 14.28 8.10
C ILE A 155 9.78 15.12 6.91
N VAL A 156 8.52 14.93 6.50
CA VAL A 156 7.85 15.73 5.46
C VAL A 156 6.53 16.25 6.04
N ASP A 157 6.26 17.54 5.92
CA ASP A 157 5.05 18.19 6.44
C ASP A 157 4.78 17.89 7.94
N ARG A 158 5.83 17.86 8.76
CA ARG A 158 5.78 17.52 10.19
C ARG A 158 5.36 16.07 10.49
N GLN A 159 5.34 15.20 9.48
CA GLN A 159 5.05 13.78 9.61
C GLN A 159 6.31 12.96 9.38
N GLU A 160 6.52 11.97 10.22
CA GLU A 160 7.68 11.07 10.13
C GLU A 160 7.38 9.89 9.21
N TYR A 161 8.23 9.70 8.21
CA TYR A 161 8.21 8.58 7.27
C TYR A 161 9.36 7.65 7.55
N ASP A 162 9.08 6.36 7.69
CA ASP A 162 10.04 5.29 7.66
C ASP A 162 10.26 4.87 6.22
N ILE A 163 11.49 4.94 5.74
CA ILE A 163 11.84 4.64 4.35
C ILE A 163 12.78 3.44 4.34
N ARG A 164 12.29 2.32 3.82
CA ARG A 164 13.09 1.12 3.59
C ARG A 164 13.70 1.21 2.20
N VAL A 165 14.98 1.01 2.11
CA VAL A 165 15.75 1.16 0.87
C VAL A 165 16.33 -0.19 0.49
N SER A 166 16.12 -0.61 -0.75
CA SER A 166 16.78 -1.78 -1.33
C SER A 166 17.56 -1.36 -2.57
N ILE A 167 18.83 -1.74 -2.64
CA ILE A 167 19.74 -1.43 -3.74
C ILE A 167 20.17 -2.73 -4.40
N LEU A 168 20.03 -2.78 -5.71
CA LEU A 168 20.36 -3.95 -6.53
C LEU A 168 21.30 -3.55 -7.67
N PRO A 169 22.50 -4.14 -7.80
CA PRO A 169 23.35 -3.95 -8.96
C PRO A 169 22.68 -4.41 -10.24
N THR A 170 22.70 -3.57 -11.28
CA THR A 170 22.20 -3.90 -12.63
C THR A 170 23.24 -3.56 -13.69
N VAL A 171 22.97 -3.91 -14.95
CA VAL A 171 23.90 -3.70 -16.09
C VAL A 171 24.31 -2.23 -16.25
N TYR A 172 23.38 -1.30 -16.05
CA TYR A 172 23.61 0.15 -16.21
C TYR A 172 23.91 0.89 -14.91
N GLY A 173 24.04 0.18 -13.79
CA GLY A 173 24.34 0.75 -12.49
C GLY A 173 23.44 0.18 -11.39
N GLU A 174 23.47 0.79 -10.22
CA GLU A 174 22.69 0.33 -9.06
C GLU A 174 21.25 0.87 -9.14
N LYS A 175 20.29 -0.04 -9.23
CA LYS A 175 18.85 0.27 -9.10
C LYS A 175 18.51 0.44 -7.63
N ILE A 176 17.68 1.45 -7.31
CA ILE A 176 17.19 1.66 -5.95
C ILE A 176 15.67 1.60 -5.92
N VAL A 177 15.14 0.97 -4.89
CA VAL A 177 13.72 1.05 -4.54
C VAL A 177 13.61 1.55 -3.10
N MET A 178 12.83 2.61 -2.90
CA MET A 178 12.52 3.15 -1.59
C MET A 178 11.04 2.93 -1.31
N ARG A 179 10.71 2.17 -0.27
CA ARG A 179 9.35 2.03 0.23
C ARG A 179 9.09 3.03 1.34
N LEU A 180 8.07 3.86 1.15
CA LEU A 180 7.66 4.88 2.11
C LEU A 180 6.54 4.34 2.99
N ALA A 181 6.75 4.34 4.31
CA ALA A 181 5.74 3.99 5.30
C ALA A 181 5.54 5.17 6.27
N GLN A 182 4.32 5.63 6.41
CA GLN A 182 3.98 6.64 7.41
C GLN A 182 3.78 5.95 8.76
N LYS A 183 4.54 6.35 9.80
CA LYS A 183 4.50 5.67 11.11
C LYS A 183 3.16 5.71 11.84
N THR A 184 2.29 6.67 11.53
CA THR A 184 1.07 6.96 12.30
C THR A 184 -0.25 6.61 11.61
N ALA A 185 -0.23 6.05 10.38
CA ALA A 185 -1.41 6.06 9.51
C ALA A 185 -2.03 4.69 9.23
N LEU A 186 -1.65 3.61 9.92
CA LEU A 186 -2.17 2.27 9.60
C LEU A 186 -3.48 1.92 10.28
N SER A 187 -3.76 2.46 11.48
CA SER A 187 -5.07 2.29 12.12
C SER A 187 -6.06 3.31 11.57
N ARG A 188 -7.19 2.83 11.06
CA ARG A 188 -8.30 3.65 10.56
C ARG A 188 -9.58 3.32 11.32
N ASP A 189 -10.58 4.20 11.25
CA ASP A 189 -11.92 3.80 11.64
C ASP A 189 -12.39 2.67 10.68
N LYS A 190 -13.02 1.62 11.23
CA LYS A 190 -13.55 0.50 10.43
C LYS A 190 -14.51 0.95 9.32
N LYS A 191 -15.21 2.09 9.52
CA LYS A 191 -16.09 2.71 8.53
C LYS A 191 -15.34 3.21 7.29
N ASP A 192 -14.05 3.54 7.45
CA ASP A 192 -13.20 4.04 6.37
C ASP A 192 -12.53 2.92 5.55
N LEU A 193 -12.64 1.66 6.00
CA LEU A 193 -12.09 0.50 5.27
C LEU A 193 -12.86 0.21 3.99
N GLY A 194 -14.12 0.62 3.90
CA GLY A 194 -14.96 0.44 2.70
C GLY A 194 -15.85 -0.79 2.74
N PHE A 195 -16.07 -1.37 3.91
CA PHE A 195 -17.03 -2.47 4.09
C PHE A 195 -18.45 -2.05 3.69
N GLU A 196 -19.16 -2.95 3.03
CA GLU A 196 -20.61 -2.88 2.95
C GLU A 196 -21.24 -3.15 4.33
N PRO A 197 -22.45 -2.67 4.62
CA PRO A 197 -23.07 -2.84 5.95
C PRO A 197 -23.11 -4.30 6.42
N GLU A 198 -23.39 -5.24 5.52
CA GLU A 198 -23.42 -6.68 5.81
C GLU A 198 -22.02 -7.25 6.07
N GLU A 199 -21.02 -6.78 5.31
CA GLU A 199 -19.61 -7.14 5.47
C GLU A 199 -19.08 -6.61 6.80
N LEU A 200 -19.42 -5.38 7.16
CA LEU A 200 -19.06 -4.79 8.46
C LEU A 200 -19.65 -5.58 9.62
N HIS A 201 -20.92 -5.97 9.53
CA HIS A 201 -21.57 -6.79 10.55
C HIS A 201 -20.87 -8.15 10.75
N ARG A 202 -20.55 -8.85 9.64
CA ARG A 202 -19.79 -10.11 9.69
C ARG A 202 -18.40 -9.93 10.30
N PHE A 203 -17.71 -8.84 9.95
CA PHE A 203 -16.41 -8.49 10.52
C PHE A 203 -16.50 -8.28 12.03
N GLU A 204 -17.48 -7.49 12.49
CA GLU A 204 -17.72 -7.25 13.91
C GLU A 204 -18.11 -8.54 14.67
N ASP A 205 -18.90 -9.40 14.07
CA ASP A 205 -19.27 -10.67 14.68
C ASP A 205 -18.08 -11.62 14.84
N ILE A 206 -17.15 -11.65 13.86
CA ILE A 206 -15.92 -12.42 13.98
C ILE A 206 -15.08 -11.89 15.15
N LEU A 207 -14.97 -10.57 15.32
CA LEU A 207 -14.19 -9.97 16.41
C LEU A 207 -14.80 -10.15 17.81
N LYS A 208 -16.09 -10.50 17.91
CA LYS A 208 -16.74 -10.79 19.21
C LYS A 208 -16.42 -12.18 19.76
N HIS A 209 -15.81 -13.06 18.97
CA HIS A 209 -15.43 -14.38 19.45
C HIS A 209 -14.34 -14.28 20.51
N PRO A 210 -14.49 -14.97 21.64
CA PRO A 210 -13.49 -14.90 22.72
C PRO A 210 -12.18 -15.62 22.35
N ASN A 211 -12.25 -16.60 21.45
CA ASN A 211 -11.12 -17.39 20.99
C ASN A 211 -11.37 -17.90 19.57
N GLY A 212 -10.33 -18.35 18.91
CA GLY A 212 -10.36 -18.80 17.54
C GLY A 212 -9.35 -18.04 16.68
N ILE A 213 -9.26 -18.38 15.39
CA ILE A 213 -8.36 -17.72 14.46
C ILE A 213 -9.13 -16.99 13.37
N MET A 214 -8.89 -15.68 13.25
CA MET A 214 -9.31 -14.85 12.13
C MET A 214 -8.16 -14.68 11.16
N LEU A 215 -8.38 -14.94 9.88
CA LEU A 215 -7.38 -14.83 8.84
C LEU A 215 -7.76 -13.76 7.83
N VAL A 216 -6.79 -12.89 7.50
CA VAL A 216 -6.93 -11.91 6.41
C VAL A 216 -6.00 -12.32 5.27
N THR A 217 -6.54 -12.50 4.09
CA THR A 217 -5.79 -12.98 2.93
C THR A 217 -5.82 -12.02 1.75
N GLY A 218 -4.84 -12.16 0.87
CA GLY A 218 -4.71 -11.37 -0.35
C GLY A 218 -3.25 -11.13 -0.73
N PRO A 219 -2.98 -10.58 -1.91
CA PRO A 219 -1.63 -10.27 -2.37
C PRO A 219 -0.99 -9.15 -1.54
N THR A 220 0.30 -8.92 -1.79
CA THR A 220 1.01 -7.77 -1.22
C THR A 220 0.35 -6.47 -1.68
N GLY A 221 0.13 -5.55 -0.75
CA GLY A 221 -0.51 -4.26 -1.04
C GLY A 221 -2.04 -4.29 -1.11
N SER A 222 -2.70 -5.41 -0.75
CA SER A 222 -4.17 -5.48 -0.67
C SER A 222 -4.77 -4.80 0.57
N GLY A 223 -3.94 -4.30 1.49
CA GLY A 223 -4.40 -3.58 2.69
C GLY A 223 -4.57 -4.45 3.94
N LYS A 224 -4.09 -5.71 3.96
CA LYS A 224 -4.23 -6.65 5.08
C LYS A 224 -3.77 -6.06 6.42
N SER A 225 -2.58 -5.46 6.46
CA SER A 225 -2.03 -4.85 7.68
C SER A 225 -2.93 -3.74 8.23
N THR A 226 -3.52 -2.92 7.34
CA THR A 226 -4.47 -1.88 7.75
C THR A 226 -5.71 -2.48 8.40
N THR A 227 -6.29 -3.53 7.82
CA THR A 227 -7.46 -4.22 8.37
C THR A 227 -7.15 -4.88 9.70
N LEU A 228 -5.99 -5.57 9.83
CA LEU A 228 -5.56 -6.16 11.10
C LEU A 228 -5.31 -5.09 12.18
N TYR A 229 -4.61 -4.01 11.84
CA TYR A 229 -4.33 -2.94 12.81
C TYR A 229 -5.61 -2.21 13.25
N THR A 230 -6.59 -2.06 12.34
CA THR A 230 -7.91 -1.54 12.69
C THR A 230 -8.63 -2.51 13.64
N ALA A 231 -8.62 -3.81 13.37
CA ALA A 231 -9.19 -4.83 14.25
C ALA A 231 -8.54 -4.81 15.65
N LEU A 232 -7.19 -4.79 15.70
CA LEU A 232 -6.47 -4.74 16.97
C LEU A 232 -6.75 -3.45 17.74
N SER A 233 -6.85 -2.31 17.06
CA SER A 233 -7.17 -1.03 17.73
C SER A 233 -8.58 -1.01 18.32
N GLU A 234 -9.52 -1.71 17.71
CA GLU A 234 -10.89 -1.85 18.23
C GLU A 234 -10.94 -2.78 19.44
N LEU A 235 -10.13 -3.84 19.45
CA LEU A 235 -10.05 -4.81 20.55
C LEU A 235 -9.16 -4.35 21.71
N ASN A 236 -8.36 -3.29 21.52
CA ASN A 236 -7.38 -2.82 22.48
C ASN A 236 -8.04 -2.01 23.60
N THR A 237 -8.35 -2.67 24.69
CA THR A 237 -8.86 -2.08 25.94
C THR A 237 -7.86 -2.28 27.07
N GLU A 238 -8.06 -1.60 28.20
CA GLU A 238 -7.21 -1.74 29.39
C GLU A 238 -7.28 -3.14 30.03
N GLU A 239 -8.32 -3.92 29.70
CA GLU A 239 -8.58 -5.25 30.25
C GLU A 239 -8.00 -6.38 29.39
N VAL A 240 -7.41 -6.08 28.22
CA VAL A 240 -6.99 -7.08 27.23
C VAL A 240 -5.49 -6.98 26.97
N ASN A 241 -4.78 -8.09 27.13
CA ASN A 241 -3.37 -8.19 26.78
C ASN A 241 -3.18 -8.61 25.32
N ILE A 242 -2.78 -7.67 24.46
CA ILE A 242 -2.52 -7.91 23.03
C ILE A 242 -1.03 -7.96 22.77
N ILE A 243 -0.56 -9.04 22.16
CA ILE A 243 0.84 -9.21 21.77
C ILE A 243 0.91 -9.56 20.29
N THR A 244 1.81 -8.89 19.56
CA THR A 244 2.03 -9.15 18.12
C THR A 244 3.42 -9.70 17.87
N VAL A 245 3.59 -10.44 16.77
CA VAL A 245 4.89 -10.77 16.15
C VAL A 245 4.85 -10.47 14.66
N GLU A 246 5.79 -9.64 14.19
CA GLU A 246 5.76 -9.03 12.86
C GLU A 246 7.14 -9.02 12.19
N ASP A 247 7.17 -9.01 10.84
CA ASP A 247 8.41 -8.98 10.04
C ASP A 247 8.32 -7.97 8.88
N PRO A 248 8.61 -6.70 9.18
CA PRO A 248 8.77 -6.06 10.47
C PRO A 248 7.48 -5.41 10.98
N VAL A 249 7.52 -4.81 12.17
CA VAL A 249 6.45 -3.92 12.68
C VAL A 249 6.28 -2.74 11.72
N GLU A 250 5.05 -2.57 11.22
CA GLU A 250 4.76 -1.52 10.21
C GLU A 250 4.47 -0.15 10.86
N ALA A 251 3.77 -0.14 11.98
CA ALA A 251 3.49 1.06 12.78
C ALA A 251 3.33 0.70 14.25
N ASN A 252 3.63 1.64 15.13
CA ASN A 252 3.44 1.44 16.56
C ASN A 252 1.98 1.68 16.94
N ILE A 253 1.40 0.76 17.72
CA ILE A 253 0.06 0.90 18.29
C ILE A 253 0.21 1.05 19.82
N ASN A 254 -0.28 2.15 20.36
CA ASN A 254 -0.25 2.37 21.80
C ASN A 254 -1.06 1.29 22.52
N GLY A 255 -0.53 0.76 23.64
CA GLY A 255 -1.19 -0.27 24.45
C GLY A 255 -0.98 -1.70 23.95
N ILE A 256 -0.27 -1.91 22.83
CA ILE A 256 0.02 -3.24 22.27
C ILE A 256 1.52 -3.54 22.37
N ASN A 257 1.86 -4.75 22.79
CA ASN A 257 3.24 -5.22 22.84
C ASN A 257 3.62 -5.85 21.49
N GLN A 258 4.41 -5.12 20.68
CA GLN A 258 4.76 -5.54 19.33
C GLN A 258 6.19 -6.10 19.29
N VAL A 259 6.32 -7.38 18.89
CA VAL A 259 7.60 -8.09 18.75
C VAL A 259 8.01 -8.07 17.28
N GLN A 260 9.22 -7.63 16.99
CA GLN A 260 9.78 -7.71 15.65
C GLN A 260 10.67 -8.95 15.49
N VAL A 261 10.43 -9.74 14.46
CA VAL A 261 11.28 -10.87 14.05
C VAL A 261 12.72 -10.41 13.87
N ASN A 262 13.66 -11.22 14.37
CA ASN A 262 15.10 -11.03 14.20
C ASN A 262 15.77 -12.38 13.93
N ALA A 263 15.84 -12.77 12.68
CA ALA A 263 16.41 -14.05 12.26
C ALA A 263 17.89 -14.22 12.69
N LYS A 264 18.66 -13.10 12.74
CA LYS A 264 20.06 -13.13 13.17
C LYS A 264 20.20 -13.50 14.65
N ALA A 265 19.23 -13.15 15.46
CA ALA A 265 19.16 -13.49 16.89
C ALA A 265 18.39 -14.79 17.15
N GLY A 266 17.93 -15.51 16.13
CA GLY A 266 17.10 -16.72 16.27
C GLY A 266 15.65 -16.43 16.66
N LEU A 267 15.21 -15.17 16.69
CA LEU A 267 13.84 -14.79 17.00
C LEU A 267 12.99 -14.89 15.73
N THR A 268 12.51 -16.10 15.45
CA THR A 268 11.59 -16.41 14.33
C THR A 268 10.12 -16.24 14.76
N PHE A 269 9.17 -16.31 13.83
CA PHE A 269 7.74 -16.33 14.14
C PHE A 269 7.38 -17.44 15.15
N ALA A 270 7.78 -18.68 14.90
CA ALA A 270 7.51 -19.80 15.78
C ALA A 270 8.17 -19.66 17.15
N ALA A 271 9.42 -19.20 17.23
CA ALA A 271 10.13 -18.99 18.48
C ALA A 271 9.48 -17.87 19.33
N ALA A 272 9.11 -16.76 18.69
CA ALA A 272 8.41 -15.65 19.34
C ALA A 272 7.04 -16.10 19.86
N LEU A 273 6.26 -16.81 19.04
CA LEU A 273 4.92 -17.27 19.37
C LEU A 273 4.91 -18.20 20.60
N ARG A 274 5.86 -19.17 20.67
CA ARG A 274 6.05 -20.00 21.86
C ARG A 274 6.36 -19.19 23.12
N SER A 275 7.05 -18.06 22.99
CA SER A 275 7.34 -17.17 24.12
C SER A 275 6.15 -16.31 24.48
N ILE A 276 5.40 -15.82 23.50
CA ILE A 276 4.17 -15.04 23.69
C ILE A 276 3.14 -15.83 24.51
N LEU A 277 2.97 -17.13 24.25
CA LEU A 277 2.06 -18.00 25.00
C LEU A 277 2.38 -18.12 26.50
N ARG A 278 3.55 -17.67 26.96
CA ARG A 278 3.93 -17.58 28.37
C ARG A 278 3.87 -16.16 28.94
N GLN A 279 3.29 -15.24 28.19
CA GLN A 279 3.14 -13.82 28.56
C GLN A 279 1.68 -13.46 28.87
N ASP A 280 0.85 -14.47 29.17
CA ASP A 280 -0.57 -14.31 29.49
C ASP A 280 -1.33 -13.46 28.45
N PRO A 281 -1.26 -13.81 27.15
CA PRO A 281 -1.94 -13.06 26.11
C PRO A 281 -3.43 -13.42 26.03
N ASP A 282 -4.30 -12.45 25.82
CA ASP A 282 -5.69 -12.68 25.41
C ASP A 282 -5.80 -12.73 23.88
N ILE A 283 -5.07 -11.82 23.20
CA ILE A 283 -5.09 -11.71 21.76
C ILE A 283 -3.66 -11.78 21.21
N ILE A 284 -3.46 -12.61 20.21
CA ILE A 284 -2.18 -12.81 19.55
C ILE A 284 -2.31 -12.41 18.07
N MET A 285 -1.47 -11.48 17.60
CA MET A 285 -1.38 -11.22 16.16
C MET A 285 -0.07 -11.77 15.62
N ILE A 286 -0.18 -12.54 14.54
CA ILE A 286 0.95 -13.06 13.78
C ILE A 286 0.93 -12.34 12.43
N GLY A 287 1.96 -11.55 12.14
CA GLY A 287 2.02 -10.73 10.92
C GLY A 287 1.69 -11.53 9.66
N GLU A 288 2.24 -12.73 9.53
CA GLU A 288 1.90 -13.70 8.50
C GLU A 288 2.26 -15.13 8.89
N ILE A 289 1.53 -16.11 8.36
CA ILE A 289 1.83 -17.54 8.48
C ILE A 289 2.44 -18.01 7.16
N ARG A 290 3.72 -18.46 7.20
CA ARG A 290 4.46 -18.92 6.00
C ARG A 290 4.70 -20.41 5.98
N ASP A 291 4.70 -21.06 7.13
CA ASP A 291 5.10 -22.44 7.33
C ASP A 291 4.18 -23.20 8.27
N GLY A 292 4.23 -24.54 8.23
CA GLY A 292 3.40 -25.42 9.01
C GLY A 292 3.68 -25.37 10.51
N GLU A 293 4.92 -25.04 10.94
CA GLU A 293 5.27 -24.92 12.35
C GLU A 293 4.53 -23.74 12.99
N THR A 294 4.60 -22.55 12.34
CA THR A 294 3.88 -21.35 12.77
C THR A 294 2.36 -21.56 12.74
N ALA A 295 1.86 -22.22 11.66
CA ALA A 295 0.45 -22.54 11.51
C ALA A 295 -0.06 -23.45 12.63
N GLY A 296 0.69 -24.50 12.96
CA GLY A 296 0.33 -25.43 14.05
C GLY A 296 0.21 -24.73 15.39
N ILE A 297 1.20 -23.92 15.78
CA ILE A 297 1.16 -23.18 17.05
C ILE A 297 -0.01 -22.19 17.06
N ALA A 298 -0.28 -21.50 15.96
CA ALA A 298 -1.40 -20.56 15.85
C ALA A 298 -2.75 -21.24 16.05
N VAL A 299 -2.96 -22.39 15.39
CA VAL A 299 -4.19 -23.18 15.49
C VAL A 299 -4.37 -23.75 16.91
N GLU A 300 -3.32 -24.31 17.52
CA GLU A 300 -3.35 -24.79 18.89
C GLU A 300 -3.68 -23.66 19.87
N SER A 301 -3.07 -22.48 19.69
CA SER A 301 -3.35 -21.30 20.52
C SER A 301 -4.83 -20.89 20.45
N ALA A 302 -5.40 -20.91 19.25
CA ALA A 302 -6.80 -20.56 19.03
C ALA A 302 -7.76 -21.55 19.69
N ILE A 303 -7.44 -22.84 19.65
CA ILE A 303 -8.25 -23.90 20.29
C ILE A 303 -8.13 -23.83 21.83
N THR A 304 -6.96 -23.45 22.33
CA THR A 304 -6.69 -23.41 23.79
C THR A 304 -7.16 -22.13 24.48
N GLY A 305 -7.86 -21.24 23.79
CA GLY A 305 -8.57 -20.12 24.41
C GLY A 305 -8.14 -18.71 23.99
N HIS A 306 -7.20 -18.56 23.04
CA HIS A 306 -6.73 -17.26 22.59
C HIS A 306 -7.44 -16.82 21.31
N LEU A 307 -7.69 -15.51 21.16
CA LEU A 307 -8.05 -14.94 19.87
C LEU A 307 -6.77 -14.70 19.06
N VAL A 308 -6.63 -15.42 17.94
CA VAL A 308 -5.48 -15.29 17.05
C VAL A 308 -5.91 -14.56 15.79
N VAL A 309 -5.16 -13.53 15.39
CA VAL A 309 -5.37 -12.83 14.11
C VAL A 309 -4.09 -12.90 13.26
N SER A 310 -4.23 -13.26 11.99
CA SER A 310 -3.06 -13.42 11.13
C SER A 310 -3.35 -13.17 9.65
N THR A 311 -2.29 -13.19 8.83
CA THR A 311 -2.43 -13.11 7.37
C THR A 311 -1.89 -14.35 6.68
N LEU A 312 -2.47 -14.59 5.50
CA LEU A 312 -2.00 -15.55 4.51
C LEU A 312 -1.97 -14.89 3.12
N HIS A 313 -1.32 -15.56 2.17
CA HIS A 313 -1.26 -15.14 0.78
C HIS A 313 -2.03 -16.14 -0.10
N THR A 314 -3.34 -16.00 -0.14
CA THR A 314 -4.25 -16.77 -1.02
C THR A 314 -5.19 -15.82 -1.76
N ASN A 315 -5.86 -16.31 -2.80
CA ASN A 315 -6.68 -15.48 -3.69
C ASN A 315 -8.12 -15.32 -3.22
N SER A 316 -8.66 -16.29 -2.44
CA SER A 316 -10.02 -16.28 -1.91
C SER A 316 -10.07 -16.73 -0.45
N ALA A 317 -11.19 -16.52 0.21
CA ALA A 317 -11.40 -16.99 1.57
C ALA A 317 -11.40 -18.53 1.65
N ALA A 318 -12.08 -19.18 0.71
CA ALA A 318 -12.15 -20.63 0.65
C ALA A 318 -10.78 -21.29 0.40
N SER A 319 -9.96 -20.73 -0.48
CA SER A 319 -8.62 -21.25 -0.76
C SER A 319 -7.65 -21.12 0.44
N THR A 320 -7.97 -20.26 1.40
CA THR A 320 -7.20 -20.12 2.66
C THR A 320 -7.29 -21.39 3.51
N ILE A 321 -8.44 -22.05 3.51
CA ILE A 321 -8.65 -23.31 4.23
C ILE A 321 -7.79 -24.41 3.62
N SER A 322 -7.80 -24.56 2.29
CA SER A 322 -6.95 -25.52 1.59
C SER A 322 -5.46 -25.25 1.87
N ARG A 323 -5.06 -23.99 1.91
CA ARG A 323 -3.68 -23.59 2.21
C ARG A 323 -3.22 -24.02 3.60
N LEU A 324 -4.07 -23.94 4.62
CA LEU A 324 -3.76 -24.46 5.96
C LEU A 324 -3.60 -25.99 5.95
N ALA A 325 -4.47 -26.71 5.22
CA ALA A 325 -4.35 -28.15 5.05
C ALA A 325 -3.03 -28.54 4.33
N ASP A 326 -2.64 -27.79 3.28
CA ASP A 326 -1.35 -27.98 2.58
C ASP A 326 -0.14 -27.74 3.48
N MET A 327 -0.29 -26.88 4.50
CA MET A 327 0.74 -26.67 5.53
C MET A 327 0.81 -27.81 6.57
N GLY A 328 -0.03 -28.82 6.43
CA GLY A 328 -0.05 -30.02 7.31
C GLY A 328 -0.96 -29.89 8.52
N ILE A 329 -1.88 -28.94 8.53
CA ILE A 329 -2.88 -28.83 9.59
C ILE A 329 -4.06 -29.74 9.27
N GLU A 330 -4.41 -30.60 10.23
CA GLU A 330 -5.53 -31.53 10.13
C GLU A 330 -6.87 -30.80 9.98
N ASN A 331 -7.72 -31.26 9.08
CA ASN A 331 -8.99 -30.59 8.76
C ASN A 331 -9.90 -30.36 9.97
N TYR A 332 -9.94 -31.28 10.92
CA TYR A 332 -10.74 -31.12 12.14
C TYR A 332 -10.22 -29.97 13.03
N LEU A 333 -8.89 -29.78 13.09
CA LEU A 333 -8.28 -28.65 13.82
C LEU A 333 -8.60 -27.32 13.13
N ILE A 334 -8.55 -27.28 11.78
CA ILE A 334 -8.92 -26.08 11.01
C ILE A 334 -10.39 -25.73 11.27
N SER A 335 -11.28 -26.73 11.23
CA SER A 335 -12.72 -26.51 11.43
C SER A 335 -13.04 -25.99 12.84
N ASP A 336 -12.29 -26.41 13.86
CA ASP A 336 -12.49 -25.98 15.23
C ASP A 336 -11.89 -24.60 15.51
N ALA A 337 -10.70 -24.35 14.98
CA ALA A 337 -9.94 -23.13 15.24
C ALA A 337 -10.43 -21.92 14.42
N VAL A 338 -10.73 -22.07 13.12
CA VAL A 338 -11.07 -20.94 12.25
C VAL A 338 -12.45 -20.41 12.55
N ILE A 339 -12.56 -19.12 12.87
CA ILE A 339 -13.83 -18.40 13.11
C ILE A 339 -14.23 -17.53 11.92
N GLY A 340 -13.28 -17.11 11.10
CA GLY A 340 -13.54 -16.34 9.91
C GLY A 340 -12.32 -16.13 9.03
N VAL A 341 -12.57 -15.98 7.73
CA VAL A 341 -11.55 -15.65 6.73
C VAL A 341 -12.02 -14.46 5.92
N ILE A 342 -11.14 -13.49 5.73
CA ILE A 342 -11.40 -12.25 5.01
C ILE A 342 -10.44 -12.17 3.83
N ALA A 343 -10.90 -12.43 2.62
CA ALA A 343 -10.12 -12.12 1.43
C ALA A 343 -10.33 -10.66 1.05
N GLN A 344 -9.25 -9.98 0.69
CA GLN A 344 -9.23 -8.53 0.51
C GLN A 344 -8.42 -8.09 -0.71
N ARG A 345 -8.96 -7.10 -1.43
CA ARG A 345 -8.27 -6.36 -2.50
C ARG A 345 -8.52 -4.86 -2.34
N LEU A 346 -7.74 -4.04 -3.05
CA LEU A 346 -7.93 -2.60 -3.13
C LEU A 346 -8.23 -2.18 -4.57
N LEU A 347 -9.36 -1.52 -4.79
CA LEU A 347 -9.72 -0.86 -6.03
C LEU A 347 -9.35 0.63 -5.98
N ARG A 348 -8.93 1.20 -7.09
CA ARG A 348 -8.74 2.64 -7.21
C ARG A 348 -10.11 3.33 -7.31
N ARG A 349 -10.24 4.46 -6.63
CA ARG A 349 -11.44 5.30 -6.69
C ARG A 349 -11.34 6.23 -7.89
N VAL A 350 -12.41 6.35 -8.66
CA VAL A 350 -12.49 7.29 -9.77
C VAL A 350 -12.30 8.72 -9.26
N CYS A 351 -11.49 9.49 -9.95
CA CYS A 351 -11.28 10.90 -9.63
C CYS A 351 -12.60 11.67 -9.78
N PRO A 352 -13.01 12.45 -8.78
CA PRO A 352 -14.28 13.19 -8.85
C PRO A 352 -14.38 14.15 -10.04
N ARG A 353 -13.25 14.72 -10.47
CA ARG A 353 -13.19 15.66 -11.62
C ARG A 353 -13.16 14.96 -12.96
N CYS A 354 -12.64 13.74 -13.06
CA CYS A 354 -12.55 12.97 -14.30
C CYS A 354 -13.71 11.98 -14.47
N LYS A 355 -14.56 11.84 -13.46
CA LYS A 355 -15.67 10.91 -13.44
C LYS A 355 -16.80 11.41 -14.35
N ARG A 356 -17.26 10.53 -15.25
CA ARG A 356 -18.48 10.70 -16.02
C ARG A 356 -19.37 9.50 -15.79
N MET A 357 -20.64 9.72 -15.48
CA MET A 357 -21.64 8.65 -15.39
C MET A 357 -22.23 8.41 -16.78
N VAL A 358 -22.19 7.17 -17.24
CA VAL A 358 -22.73 6.77 -18.56
C VAL A 358 -23.68 5.59 -18.39
N PRO A 359 -24.70 5.43 -19.25
CA PRO A 359 -25.54 4.24 -19.24
C PRO A 359 -24.71 2.99 -19.55
N ALA A 360 -24.86 1.96 -18.72
CA ALA A 360 -24.26 0.65 -18.94
C ALA A 360 -24.93 -0.04 -20.13
N ASP A 361 -24.15 -0.67 -20.99
CA ASP A 361 -24.66 -1.55 -22.04
C ASP A 361 -25.10 -2.92 -21.46
N ASP A 362 -25.68 -3.78 -22.31
CA ASP A 362 -26.21 -5.08 -21.85
C ASP A 362 -25.11 -6.04 -21.40
N LEU A 363 -23.90 -5.94 -21.96
CA LEU A 363 -22.76 -6.75 -21.55
C LEU A 363 -22.24 -6.29 -20.17
N GLU A 364 -22.12 -5.00 -19.98
CA GLU A 364 -21.72 -4.40 -18.69
C GLU A 364 -22.76 -4.72 -17.60
N LYS A 365 -24.07 -4.67 -17.91
CA LYS A 365 -25.14 -5.06 -16.98
C LYS A 365 -25.02 -6.51 -16.57
N LYS A 366 -24.71 -7.41 -17.52
CA LYS A 366 -24.47 -8.83 -17.24
C LYS A 366 -23.26 -9.05 -16.34
N GLU A 367 -22.15 -8.38 -16.60
CA GLU A 367 -20.93 -8.45 -15.78
C GLU A 367 -21.17 -7.92 -14.36
N LEU A 368 -22.00 -6.89 -14.21
CA LEU A 368 -22.41 -6.35 -12.92
C LEU A 368 -23.37 -7.27 -12.16
N GLY A 369 -23.82 -8.37 -12.77
CA GLY A 369 -24.75 -9.31 -12.15
C GLY A 369 -26.17 -8.78 -12.08
N ILE A 370 -26.55 -7.84 -12.96
CA ILE A 370 -27.91 -7.30 -13.02
C ILE A 370 -28.80 -8.32 -13.74
N PRO A 371 -29.91 -8.74 -13.13
CA PRO A 371 -30.85 -9.69 -13.76
C PRO A 371 -31.38 -9.16 -15.11
N GLU A 372 -31.53 -10.05 -16.09
CA GLU A 372 -32.00 -9.69 -17.45
C GLU A 372 -33.33 -8.95 -17.46
N GLU A 373 -34.20 -9.23 -16.50
CA GLU A 373 -35.51 -8.57 -16.31
C GLU A 373 -35.38 -7.06 -16.08
N LYS A 374 -34.23 -6.61 -15.56
CA LYS A 374 -33.89 -5.20 -15.27
C LYS A 374 -33.02 -4.52 -16.32
N TRP A 375 -32.69 -5.21 -17.42
CA TRP A 375 -31.83 -4.60 -18.45
C TRP A 375 -32.52 -3.44 -19.20
N GLY A 376 -33.86 -3.38 -19.19
CA GLY A 376 -34.60 -2.23 -19.68
C GLY A 376 -34.48 -0.96 -18.82
N GLU A 377 -34.00 -1.09 -17.61
CA GLU A 377 -33.76 0.08 -16.71
C GLU A 377 -32.42 0.75 -17.05
N GLU A 378 -32.39 2.09 -16.94
CA GLU A 378 -31.16 2.84 -17.11
C GLU A 378 -30.27 2.65 -15.86
N VAL A 379 -29.12 2.01 -16.04
CA VAL A 379 -28.10 1.84 -15.00
C VAL A 379 -26.90 2.68 -15.37
N LEU A 380 -26.57 3.67 -14.52
CA LEU A 380 -25.42 4.54 -14.73
C LEU A 380 -24.17 3.99 -14.05
N ILE A 381 -23.06 3.90 -14.79
CA ILE A 381 -21.76 3.48 -14.28
C ILE A 381 -20.69 4.54 -14.54
N PRO A 382 -19.64 4.60 -13.73
CA PRO A 382 -18.60 5.59 -13.91
C PRO A 382 -17.62 5.17 -15.00
N HIS A 383 -17.37 6.08 -15.91
CA HIS A 383 -16.26 6.06 -16.84
C HIS A 383 -15.27 7.18 -16.49
N ILE A 384 -14.04 7.07 -16.98
CA ILE A 384 -13.03 8.11 -16.86
C ILE A 384 -12.99 8.90 -18.15
N GLU A 385 -13.18 10.20 -18.04
CA GLU A 385 -12.87 11.13 -19.11
C GLU A 385 -11.42 11.60 -18.94
N PRO A 386 -10.50 11.17 -19.84
CA PRO A 386 -9.10 11.49 -19.71
C PRO A 386 -8.87 13.01 -19.67
N ASN A 387 -8.19 13.47 -18.64
CA ASN A 387 -7.80 14.87 -18.50
C ASN A 387 -6.38 14.92 -17.94
N GLU A 388 -5.39 15.08 -18.83
CA GLU A 388 -3.98 15.12 -18.47
C GLU A 388 -3.64 16.30 -17.54
N GLU A 389 -4.45 17.38 -17.59
CA GLU A 389 -4.29 18.55 -16.75
C GLU A 389 -5.06 18.49 -15.43
N CYS A 390 -5.70 17.38 -15.12
CA CYS A 390 -6.47 17.26 -13.88
C CYS A 390 -5.57 17.41 -12.64
N LEU A 391 -5.75 18.51 -11.92
CA LEU A 391 -5.00 18.80 -10.70
C LEU A 391 -5.28 17.81 -9.56
N GLU A 392 -6.44 17.13 -9.58
CA GLU A 392 -6.81 16.18 -8.54
C GLU A 392 -6.08 14.84 -8.65
N CYS A 393 -5.97 14.29 -9.86
CA CYS A 393 -5.39 12.97 -10.09
C CYS A 393 -4.09 12.99 -10.92
N GLY A 394 -3.64 14.17 -11.37
CA GLY A 394 -2.45 14.30 -12.22
C GLY A 394 -2.56 13.56 -13.56
N GLY A 395 -3.77 13.48 -14.13
CA GLY A 395 -4.01 12.76 -15.39
C GLY A 395 -4.33 11.28 -15.24
N ALA A 396 -4.19 10.69 -14.05
CA ALA A 396 -4.36 9.24 -13.84
C ALA A 396 -5.82 8.76 -13.95
N GLY A 397 -6.80 9.65 -13.87
CA GLY A 397 -8.23 9.33 -13.82
C GLY A 397 -8.71 8.74 -12.49
N TYR A 398 -7.80 8.38 -11.57
CA TYR A 398 -8.09 7.78 -10.27
C TYR A 398 -7.41 8.54 -9.14
N LYS A 399 -8.02 8.52 -7.93
CA LYS A 399 -7.46 9.15 -6.74
C LYS A 399 -7.88 8.40 -5.48
N GLY A 400 -6.92 7.74 -4.84
CA GLY A 400 -7.14 6.93 -3.64
C GLY A 400 -7.70 5.56 -3.94
N ARG A 401 -7.88 4.77 -2.88
CA ARG A 401 -8.30 3.37 -2.95
C ARG A 401 -9.44 3.08 -1.99
N ILE A 402 -10.17 2.00 -2.26
CA ILE A 402 -11.22 1.46 -1.39
C ILE A 402 -11.04 -0.05 -1.30
N GLY A 403 -11.30 -0.63 -0.12
CA GLY A 403 -11.30 -2.07 0.07
C GLY A 403 -12.52 -2.74 -0.58
N ILE A 404 -12.30 -3.94 -1.10
CA ILE A 404 -13.35 -4.92 -1.41
C ILE A 404 -13.05 -6.20 -0.66
N TYR A 405 -14.10 -6.87 -0.23
CA TYR A 405 -13.99 -7.95 0.73
C TYR A 405 -14.84 -9.15 0.35
N GLU A 406 -14.31 -10.32 0.66
CA GLU A 406 -15.01 -11.59 0.70
C GLU A 406 -14.87 -12.12 2.12
N ILE A 407 -15.93 -12.09 2.92
CA ILE A 407 -15.91 -12.43 4.34
C ILE A 407 -16.66 -13.74 4.55
N MET A 408 -15.90 -14.81 4.76
CA MET A 408 -16.40 -16.14 5.09
C MET A 408 -16.38 -16.31 6.61
N GLN A 409 -17.52 -16.07 7.25
CA GLN A 409 -17.75 -16.35 8.66
C GLN A 409 -18.07 -17.83 8.84
N MET A 410 -17.43 -18.50 9.79
CA MET A 410 -17.57 -19.93 9.97
C MET A 410 -18.92 -20.32 10.57
N SER A 411 -19.75 -20.95 9.77
CA SER A 411 -21.01 -21.58 10.15
C SER A 411 -20.83 -23.08 10.48
N PRO A 412 -21.80 -23.73 11.17
CA PRO A 412 -21.78 -25.17 11.37
C PRO A 412 -21.77 -25.99 10.07
N ALA A 413 -22.32 -25.45 8.96
CA ALA A 413 -22.29 -26.11 7.67
C ALA A 413 -20.89 -26.06 7.05
N LEU A 414 -20.23 -24.88 7.04
CA LEU A 414 -18.87 -24.71 6.56
C LEU A 414 -17.87 -25.54 7.38
N LYS A 415 -17.99 -25.54 8.72
CA LYS A 415 -17.16 -26.38 9.59
C LYS A 415 -17.25 -27.87 9.23
N ARG A 416 -18.46 -28.34 8.91
CA ARG A 416 -18.70 -29.73 8.51
C ARG A 416 -18.00 -30.07 7.18
N ILE A 417 -18.08 -29.17 6.18
CA ILE A 417 -17.42 -29.33 4.89
C ILE A 417 -15.89 -29.40 5.10
N ILE A 418 -15.33 -28.50 5.93
CA ILE A 418 -13.89 -28.50 6.24
C ILE A 418 -13.48 -29.80 6.91
N ALA A 419 -14.20 -30.23 7.96
CA ALA A 419 -13.87 -31.43 8.73
C ALA A 419 -13.89 -32.72 7.89
N THR A 420 -14.72 -32.76 6.84
CA THR A 420 -14.80 -33.90 5.91
C THR A 420 -13.83 -33.81 4.74
N GLY A 421 -13.00 -32.75 4.67
CA GLY A 421 -12.05 -32.55 3.58
C GLY A 421 -12.68 -32.06 2.28
N GLY A 422 -13.78 -31.31 2.37
CA GLY A 422 -14.44 -30.70 1.22
C GLY A 422 -13.58 -29.71 0.45
N THR A 423 -13.89 -29.48 -0.80
CA THR A 423 -13.14 -28.62 -1.72
C THR A 423 -13.38 -27.13 -1.45
N ALA A 424 -12.48 -26.28 -1.94
CA ALA A 424 -12.65 -24.83 -1.88
C ALA A 424 -13.93 -24.37 -2.62
N GLU A 425 -14.29 -25.03 -3.72
CA GLU A 425 -15.53 -24.74 -4.47
C GLU A 425 -16.80 -25.07 -3.67
N GLU A 426 -16.79 -26.16 -2.91
CA GLU A 426 -17.92 -26.53 -2.05
C GLU A 426 -18.07 -25.53 -0.91
N LEU A 427 -16.96 -25.10 -0.31
CA LEU A 427 -16.94 -24.06 0.73
C LEU A 427 -17.48 -22.73 0.19
N GLU A 428 -16.99 -22.29 -0.98
CA GLU A 428 -17.43 -21.04 -1.60
C GLU A 428 -18.93 -21.07 -1.93
N LYS A 429 -19.41 -22.15 -2.55
CA LYS A 429 -20.84 -22.31 -2.86
C LYS A 429 -21.71 -22.24 -1.61
N GLU A 430 -21.31 -22.90 -0.53
CA GLU A 430 -22.07 -22.88 0.71
C GLU A 430 -22.01 -21.50 1.37
N ALA A 431 -20.83 -20.84 1.41
CA ALA A 431 -20.68 -19.50 1.93
C ALA A 431 -21.52 -18.46 1.17
N ILE A 432 -21.59 -18.58 -0.17
CA ILE A 432 -22.46 -17.71 -1.01
C ILE A 432 -23.94 -17.92 -0.66
N LYS A 433 -24.41 -19.17 -0.47
CA LYS A 433 -25.78 -19.44 -0.03
C LYS A 433 -26.10 -18.80 1.33
N GLU A 434 -25.11 -18.73 2.21
CA GLU A 434 -25.20 -18.06 3.50
C GLU A 434 -25.01 -16.52 3.41
N GLY A 435 -24.97 -15.98 2.18
CA GLY A 435 -24.94 -14.55 1.89
C GLY A 435 -23.53 -13.93 1.88
N MET A 436 -22.47 -14.72 1.70
CA MET A 436 -21.14 -14.17 1.43
C MET A 436 -21.12 -13.53 0.04
N ASN A 437 -20.56 -12.31 -0.06
CA ASN A 437 -20.19 -11.74 -1.35
C ASN A 437 -18.81 -12.24 -1.74
N THR A 438 -18.63 -12.62 -3.00
CA THR A 438 -17.30 -12.82 -3.57
C THR A 438 -16.61 -11.48 -3.79
N LEU A 439 -15.29 -11.46 -4.00
CA LEU A 439 -14.56 -10.23 -4.33
C LEU A 439 -15.15 -9.51 -5.57
N VAL A 440 -15.60 -10.27 -6.58
CA VAL A 440 -16.24 -9.71 -7.78
C VAL A 440 -17.58 -9.06 -7.43
N MET A 441 -18.41 -9.72 -6.63
CA MET A 441 -19.71 -9.16 -6.19
C MET A 441 -19.51 -7.88 -5.37
N SER A 442 -18.53 -7.87 -4.45
CA SER A 442 -18.16 -6.69 -3.66
C SER A 442 -17.66 -5.56 -4.56
N ALA A 443 -16.80 -5.87 -5.55
CA ALA A 443 -16.32 -4.91 -6.53
C ALA A 443 -17.44 -4.31 -7.38
N ASN A 444 -18.36 -5.13 -7.89
CA ASN A 444 -19.48 -4.69 -8.70
C ASN A 444 -20.42 -3.73 -7.94
N LYS A 445 -20.63 -3.96 -6.64
CA LYS A 445 -21.34 -3.00 -5.77
C LYS A 445 -20.67 -1.61 -5.75
N GLN A 446 -19.32 -1.56 -5.76
CA GLN A 446 -18.59 -0.30 -5.81
C GLN A 446 -18.71 0.42 -7.17
N VAL A 447 -18.84 -0.33 -8.27
CA VAL A 447 -19.14 0.24 -9.60
C VAL A 447 -20.53 0.87 -9.61
N LEU A 448 -21.53 0.13 -9.13
CA LEU A 448 -22.92 0.62 -9.07
C LEU A 448 -23.08 1.86 -8.17
N LYS A 449 -22.24 2.00 -7.13
CA LYS A 449 -22.16 3.21 -6.31
C LYS A 449 -21.39 4.35 -6.99
N GLY A 450 -20.83 4.13 -8.16
CA GLY A 450 -20.04 5.11 -8.88
C GLY A 450 -18.67 5.41 -8.25
N ILE A 451 -18.09 4.49 -7.50
CA ILE A 451 -16.82 4.68 -6.78
C ILE A 451 -15.64 4.24 -7.62
N THR A 452 -15.79 3.18 -8.41
CA THR A 452 -14.77 2.62 -9.29
C THR A 452 -15.33 2.25 -10.65
N THR A 453 -14.50 1.86 -11.62
CA THR A 453 -14.91 1.45 -12.97
C THR A 453 -14.89 -0.06 -13.14
N LEU A 454 -15.63 -0.60 -14.12
CA LEU A 454 -15.52 -2.01 -14.54
C LEU A 454 -14.11 -2.38 -14.97
N GLN A 455 -13.40 -1.47 -15.67
CA GLN A 455 -12.02 -1.68 -16.06
C GLN A 455 -11.10 -1.93 -14.87
N GLU A 456 -11.31 -1.23 -13.75
CA GLU A 456 -10.55 -1.45 -12.53
C GLU A 456 -10.93 -2.77 -11.84
N VAL A 457 -12.20 -3.17 -11.92
CA VAL A 457 -12.65 -4.49 -11.43
C VAL A 457 -11.96 -5.60 -12.20
N HIS A 458 -11.90 -5.51 -13.54
CA HIS A 458 -11.19 -6.49 -14.37
C HIS A 458 -9.73 -6.62 -13.97
N ARG A 459 -9.06 -5.49 -13.76
CA ARG A 459 -7.64 -5.46 -13.36
C ARG A 459 -7.35 -6.14 -12.02
N VAL A 460 -8.29 -6.10 -11.07
CA VAL A 460 -8.02 -6.49 -9.67
C VAL A 460 -8.73 -7.75 -9.23
N ALA A 461 -9.96 -7.97 -9.68
CA ALA A 461 -10.80 -9.05 -9.20
C ALA A 461 -10.76 -10.29 -10.10
N TYR A 462 -10.38 -10.13 -11.37
CA TYR A 462 -10.26 -11.24 -12.34
C TYR A 462 -8.82 -11.69 -12.60
N ASP A 463 -7.79 -11.00 -12.10
CA ASP A 463 -6.41 -11.49 -12.11
C ASP A 463 -6.26 -12.66 -11.10
N ASN A 464 -6.63 -13.87 -11.58
CA ASN A 464 -6.41 -15.15 -10.91
C ASN A 464 -5.29 -15.93 -11.59
#